data_8efca593b21012c702d1c543c23d50e5
#
_entry.id   8efca593b21012c702d1c543c23d50e5
#
_cell.length_a   1.000
_cell.length_b   1.000
_cell.length_c   1.000
_cell.angle_alpha   90.00
_cell.angle_beta   90.00
_cell.angle_gamma   90.00
#
_symmetry.space_group_name_H-M   'P 1'
#
loop_
_entity.id
_entity.type
_entity.pdbx_description
1 polymer ?
#
loop_
_entity_poly.entity_id
_entity_poly.type
_entity_poly.pdbx_seq_one_letter_code
_entity_poly.pdbx_strand_id
1 'polypeptide(L)'
;MIEIENKLYIRPEKNGITVYEKDTNLYKFYENLEIKEIEKLNTFKEVQEYLDKKSNLVNTNIDYSQPFRINWLIEERCNLDCIYCFADDKMENNETRENILETANHILNLGFMNVGLSGGEPTISPYLKDVIETFKGKCSINIDTNGTMNQLGDMTKLLKEANVLVRITIDSVNPEILSKVRPCKNKNLNQLEIIKDNIKKLQKENVPIMIHTVVTQINKEYLFDIAKELVNLGVKRWHMYGVNYAEKCKDFYEEIKLTNSELNEVYLAVKKEFGDKINMSVYFDEGNYSANSVLLINSEGKFYLDSIKNGIHYIGKNPKLPTLEEINNDLDTKLHCKGYLWTPSLL
;
A
#
# COMPACT_ATOMS: atom_id res chain seq x y z
N MET A 1 -17.94 10.43 4.87
CA MET A 1 -17.15 9.34 5.48
C MET A 1 -17.05 9.60 6.96
N ILE A 2 -17.18 8.57 7.79
CA ILE A 2 -17.01 8.63 9.25
C ILE A 2 -15.71 7.92 9.59
N GLU A 3 -14.94 8.47 10.51
CA GLU A 3 -13.78 7.83 11.10
C GLU A 3 -14.03 7.54 12.57
N ILE A 4 -13.67 6.35 13.03
CA ILE A 4 -13.81 5.92 14.43
C ILE A 4 -12.44 5.54 14.98
N GLU A 5 -11.93 6.34 15.92
CA GLU A 5 -10.67 6.13 16.65
C GLU A 5 -9.45 5.85 15.75
N ASN A 6 -9.39 6.43 14.54
CA ASN A 6 -8.36 6.12 13.55
C ASN A 6 -8.26 4.63 13.16
N LYS A 7 -9.28 3.82 13.45
CA LYS A 7 -9.28 2.36 13.22
C LYS A 7 -10.26 1.93 12.15
N LEU A 8 -11.45 2.53 12.14
CA LEU A 8 -12.48 2.26 11.15
C LEU A 8 -12.75 3.50 10.32
N TYR A 9 -12.88 3.30 9.02
CA TYR A 9 -13.34 4.30 8.07
C TYR A 9 -14.61 3.75 7.42
N ILE A 10 -15.71 4.50 7.50
CA ILE A 10 -17.03 4.05 7.10
C ILE A 10 -17.58 5.03 6.08
N ARG A 11 -17.97 4.51 4.92
CA ARG A 11 -18.49 5.28 3.81
C ARG A 11 -19.89 4.80 3.44
N PRO A 12 -20.86 5.73 3.25
CA PRO A 12 -22.15 5.35 2.70
C PRO A 12 -22.00 4.93 1.23
N GLU A 13 -22.72 3.90 0.84
CA GLU A 13 -22.89 3.43 -0.53
C GLU A 13 -24.37 3.48 -0.92
N LYS A 14 -24.68 3.22 -2.19
CA LYS A 14 -26.05 3.28 -2.70
C LYS A 14 -27.03 2.39 -1.92
N ASN A 15 -26.60 1.17 -1.55
CA ASN A 15 -27.45 0.17 -0.91
C ASN A 15 -26.85 -0.33 0.43
N GLY A 16 -26.09 0.50 1.13
CA GLY A 16 -25.47 0.07 2.40
C GLY A 16 -24.29 0.94 2.81
N ILE A 17 -23.34 0.34 3.50
CA ILE A 17 -22.09 0.98 3.91
C ILE A 17 -20.89 0.12 3.60
N THR A 18 -19.77 0.75 3.22
CA THR A 18 -18.45 0.13 3.20
C THR A 18 -17.72 0.48 4.49
N VAL A 19 -17.15 -0.54 5.13
CA VAL A 19 -16.31 -0.41 6.33
C VAL A 19 -14.90 -0.87 5.98
N TYR A 20 -13.94 -0.01 6.19
CA TYR A 20 -12.52 -0.34 6.12
C TYR A 20 -11.95 -0.39 7.53
N GLU A 21 -11.42 -1.56 7.91
CA GLU A 21 -10.73 -1.77 9.17
C GLU A 21 -9.22 -1.71 8.94
N LYS A 22 -8.58 -0.73 9.56
CA LYS A 22 -7.17 -0.42 9.31
C LYS A 22 -6.20 -1.47 9.83
N ASP A 23 -6.47 -2.02 11.02
CA ASP A 23 -5.57 -2.99 11.66
C ASP A 23 -5.48 -4.30 10.88
N THR A 24 -6.57 -4.68 10.22
CA THR A 24 -6.63 -5.87 9.35
C THR A 24 -6.37 -5.56 7.88
N ASN A 25 -6.44 -4.27 7.49
CA ASN A 25 -6.42 -3.79 6.10
C ASN A 25 -7.56 -4.40 5.25
N LEU A 26 -8.71 -4.64 5.88
CA LEU A 26 -9.85 -5.31 5.26
C LEU A 26 -10.98 -4.34 4.97
N TYR A 27 -11.64 -4.56 3.84
CA TYR A 27 -12.89 -3.89 3.46
C TYR A 27 -14.05 -4.87 3.57
N LYS A 28 -15.14 -4.44 4.21
CA LYS A 28 -16.39 -5.18 4.28
C LYS A 28 -17.53 -4.27 3.83
N PHE A 29 -18.47 -4.82 3.10
CA PHE A 29 -19.70 -4.12 2.76
C PHE A 29 -20.86 -4.73 3.51
N TYR A 30 -21.66 -3.86 4.12
CA TYR A 30 -22.88 -4.24 4.80
C TYR A 30 -24.08 -3.72 4.01
N GLU A 31 -24.81 -4.64 3.37
CA GLU A 31 -25.99 -4.34 2.60
C GLU A 31 -27.16 -3.90 3.50
N ASN A 32 -27.97 -2.96 3.02
CA ASN A 32 -29.14 -2.45 3.75
C ASN A 32 -28.86 -1.83 5.12
N LEU A 33 -27.62 -1.39 5.36
CA LEU A 33 -27.24 -0.69 6.58
C LEU A 33 -27.03 0.80 6.25
N GLU A 34 -27.66 1.68 7.06
CA GLU A 34 -27.53 3.12 6.88
C GLU A 34 -26.42 3.70 7.77
N ILE A 35 -25.67 4.64 7.23
CA ILE A 35 -24.58 5.31 7.97
C ILE A 35 -25.08 6.01 9.23
N LYS A 36 -26.34 6.51 9.25
CA LYS A 36 -26.99 7.15 10.41
C LYS A 36 -27.08 6.26 11.64
N GLU A 37 -27.06 4.94 11.46
CA GLU A 37 -27.08 3.99 12.57
C GLU A 37 -25.72 3.94 13.26
N ILE A 38 -24.62 4.16 12.50
CA ILE A 38 -23.25 4.20 12.99
C ILE A 38 -22.90 5.56 13.61
N GLU A 39 -23.46 6.66 13.09
CA GLU A 39 -23.20 8.02 13.61
C GLU A 39 -23.54 8.21 15.09
N LYS A 40 -24.34 7.33 15.66
CA LYS A 40 -24.71 7.33 17.08
C LYS A 40 -23.72 6.61 17.99
N LEU A 41 -22.77 5.91 17.39
CA LEU A 41 -21.76 5.11 18.09
C LEU A 41 -20.45 5.92 18.11
N ASN A 42 -19.78 5.91 19.29
CA ASN A 42 -18.64 6.81 19.51
C ASN A 42 -17.31 6.06 19.61
N THR A 43 -17.32 4.76 19.84
CA THR A 43 -16.10 3.98 20.03
C THR A 43 -15.97 2.84 19.02
N PHE A 44 -14.74 2.44 18.75
CA PHE A 44 -14.43 1.28 17.91
C PHE A 44 -15.17 0.02 18.40
N LYS A 45 -15.19 -0.20 19.71
CA LYS A 45 -15.84 -1.36 20.32
C LYS A 45 -17.35 -1.38 20.07
N GLU A 46 -18.03 -0.25 20.27
CA GLU A 46 -19.47 -0.14 20.01
C GLU A 46 -19.81 -0.42 18.56
N VAL A 47 -19.02 0.14 17.62
CA VAL A 47 -19.22 -0.08 16.19
C VAL A 47 -18.95 -1.54 15.85
N GLN A 48 -17.87 -2.14 16.37
CA GLN A 48 -17.54 -3.54 16.12
C GLN A 48 -18.67 -4.48 16.61
N GLU A 49 -19.10 -4.33 17.86
CA GLU A 49 -20.22 -5.11 18.42
C GLU A 49 -21.53 -4.94 17.62
N TYR A 50 -21.77 -3.75 17.11
CA TYR A 50 -22.93 -3.48 16.25
C TYR A 50 -22.81 -4.18 14.90
N LEU A 51 -21.66 -4.08 14.23
CA LEU A 51 -21.39 -4.71 12.95
C LEU A 51 -21.36 -6.24 13.03
N ASP A 52 -20.83 -6.80 14.11
CA ASP A 52 -20.81 -8.26 14.35
C ASP A 52 -22.22 -8.84 14.42
N LYS A 53 -23.18 -8.11 15.04
CA LYS A 53 -24.60 -8.49 15.05
C LYS A 53 -25.25 -8.42 13.67
N LYS A 54 -24.64 -7.70 12.72
CA LYS A 54 -25.10 -7.51 11.34
C LYS A 54 -24.28 -8.30 10.34
N SER A 55 -23.44 -9.24 10.78
CA SER A 55 -22.55 -10.01 9.93
C SER A 55 -23.26 -10.78 8.80
N ASN A 56 -24.54 -11.13 8.97
CA ASN A 56 -25.39 -11.74 7.95
C ASN A 56 -25.74 -10.79 6.78
N LEU A 57 -25.50 -9.49 6.93
CA LEU A 57 -25.71 -8.48 5.88
C LEU A 57 -24.44 -8.24 5.04
N VAL A 58 -23.33 -8.90 5.37
CA VAL A 58 -22.08 -8.74 4.61
C VAL A 58 -22.26 -9.31 3.21
N ASN A 59 -22.05 -8.48 2.20
CA ASN A 59 -22.13 -8.86 0.80
C ASN A 59 -20.75 -8.74 0.13
N THR A 60 -20.35 -9.74 -0.63
CA THR A 60 -19.10 -9.77 -1.39
C THR A 60 -19.29 -9.47 -2.89
N ASN A 61 -20.54 -9.44 -3.37
CA ASN A 61 -20.90 -9.17 -4.77
C ASN A 61 -21.55 -7.79 -4.92
N ILE A 62 -20.78 -6.73 -4.71
CA ILE A 62 -21.31 -5.37 -4.63
C ILE A 62 -21.06 -4.60 -5.91
N ASP A 63 -21.99 -3.71 -6.20
CA ASP A 63 -21.85 -2.67 -7.21
C ASP A 63 -21.33 -1.41 -6.52
N TYR A 64 -19.99 -1.30 -6.45
CA TYR A 64 -19.35 -0.15 -5.80
C TYR A 64 -19.51 1.10 -6.65
N SER A 65 -20.00 2.15 -6.04
CA SER A 65 -20.21 3.44 -6.70
C SER A 65 -18.92 4.24 -6.90
N GLN A 66 -17.84 3.85 -6.24
CA GLN A 66 -16.56 4.53 -6.31
C GLN A 66 -15.41 3.67 -5.77
N PRO A 67 -14.16 3.89 -6.21
CA PRO A 67 -13.01 3.13 -5.76
C PRO A 67 -12.70 3.37 -4.27
N PHE A 68 -12.08 2.38 -3.61
CA PHE A 68 -11.73 2.48 -2.19
C PHE A 68 -10.40 3.18 -1.97
N ARG A 69 -9.46 2.88 -2.83
CA ARG A 69 -8.06 3.23 -2.64
C ARG A 69 -7.49 3.91 -3.86
N ILE A 70 -6.55 4.82 -3.60
CA ILE A 70 -5.69 5.41 -4.62
C ILE A 70 -4.24 5.32 -4.16
N ASN A 71 -3.31 5.08 -5.09
CA ASN A 71 -1.89 5.14 -4.82
C ASN A 71 -1.30 6.37 -5.50
N TRP A 72 -0.61 7.18 -4.74
CA TRP A 72 0.02 8.40 -5.21
C TRP A 72 1.54 8.26 -5.17
N LEU A 73 2.18 8.33 -6.35
CA LEU A 73 3.62 8.40 -6.50
C LEU A 73 4.04 9.85 -6.25
N ILE A 74 4.07 10.25 -4.97
CA ILE A 74 4.33 11.65 -4.56
C ILE A 74 5.75 12.13 -4.90
N GLU A 75 6.67 11.19 -5.11
CA GLU A 75 8.06 11.42 -5.44
C GLU A 75 8.55 10.38 -6.45
N GLU A 76 9.15 10.79 -7.53
CA GLU A 76 9.67 9.87 -8.55
C GLU A 76 11.16 9.58 -8.38
N ARG A 77 11.90 10.46 -7.67
CA ARG A 77 13.31 10.19 -7.35
C ARG A 77 13.43 9.07 -6.33
N CYS A 78 14.46 8.25 -6.48
CA CYS A 78 14.79 7.20 -5.54
C CYS A 78 16.30 7.14 -5.31
N ASN A 79 16.72 6.80 -4.11
CA ASN A 79 18.12 6.55 -3.76
C ASN A 79 18.58 5.12 -4.05
N LEU A 80 17.65 4.24 -4.46
CA LEU A 80 17.91 2.86 -4.88
C LEU A 80 17.63 2.68 -6.37
N ASP A 81 18.10 1.54 -6.90
CA ASP A 81 17.93 1.12 -8.28
C ASP A 81 17.49 -0.35 -8.37
N CYS A 82 16.39 -0.70 -7.67
CA CYS A 82 15.89 -2.07 -7.59
C CYS A 82 15.64 -2.67 -8.96
N ILE A 83 16.08 -3.92 -9.17
CA ILE A 83 16.02 -4.59 -10.48
C ILE A 83 14.59 -4.84 -10.98
N TYR A 84 13.63 -4.98 -10.07
CA TYR A 84 12.21 -5.24 -10.33
C TYR A 84 11.33 -3.98 -10.30
N CYS A 85 11.92 -2.79 -10.16
CA CYS A 85 11.15 -1.57 -9.91
C CYS A 85 10.24 -1.22 -11.09
N PHE A 86 8.95 -0.99 -10.79
CA PHE A 86 7.98 -0.51 -11.78
C PHE A 86 7.99 1.01 -11.95
N ALA A 87 8.50 1.74 -10.95
CA ALA A 87 8.56 3.19 -11.00
C ALA A 87 9.72 3.64 -11.93
N ASP A 88 9.42 4.58 -12.80
CA ASP A 88 10.45 5.26 -13.59
C ASP A 88 11.07 6.38 -12.76
N ASP A 89 12.34 6.23 -12.37
CA ASP A 89 13.05 7.18 -11.52
C ASP A 89 13.74 8.30 -12.30
N LYS A 90 13.38 8.49 -13.57
CA LYS A 90 14.05 9.44 -14.47
C LYS A 90 13.51 10.86 -14.38
N MET A 91 12.38 11.06 -13.72
CA MET A 91 11.73 12.35 -13.66
C MET A 91 12.19 13.16 -12.47
N GLU A 92 12.47 14.43 -12.70
CA GLU A 92 12.67 15.42 -11.63
C GLU A 92 11.29 15.81 -11.09
N ASN A 93 11.13 15.78 -9.78
CA ASN A 93 9.92 16.32 -9.16
C ASN A 93 10.06 17.84 -9.02
N ASN A 94 9.41 18.57 -9.92
CA ASN A 94 9.41 20.03 -9.95
C ASN A 94 8.09 20.63 -9.42
N GLU A 95 7.22 19.80 -8.79
CA GLU A 95 5.95 20.29 -8.26
C GLU A 95 6.15 21.23 -7.06
N THR A 96 5.29 22.23 -6.99
CA THR A 96 5.27 23.16 -5.88
C THR A 96 4.47 22.59 -4.70
N ARG A 97 4.69 23.14 -3.50
CA ARG A 97 3.91 22.77 -2.32
C ARG A 97 2.40 22.98 -2.54
N GLU A 98 2.05 24.07 -3.23
CA GLU A 98 0.66 24.44 -3.53
C GLU A 98 0.00 23.37 -4.40
N ASN A 99 0.64 22.93 -5.49
CA ASN A 99 0.12 21.90 -6.39
C ASN A 99 -0.05 20.55 -5.68
N ILE A 100 0.92 20.17 -4.85
CA ILE A 100 0.85 18.95 -4.04
C ILE A 100 -0.34 19.00 -3.07
N LEU A 101 -0.56 20.13 -2.39
CA LEU A 101 -1.69 20.28 -1.48
C LEU A 101 -3.04 20.37 -2.21
N GLU A 102 -3.08 20.95 -3.42
CA GLU A 102 -4.26 20.93 -4.28
C GLU A 102 -4.65 19.47 -4.62
N THR A 103 -3.68 18.67 -5.06
CA THR A 103 -3.88 17.24 -5.33
C THR A 103 -4.37 16.50 -4.09
N ALA A 104 -3.76 16.73 -2.91
CA ALA A 104 -4.17 16.10 -1.66
C ALA A 104 -5.62 16.45 -1.29
N ASN A 105 -6.00 17.72 -1.41
CA ASN A 105 -7.38 18.15 -1.16
C ASN A 105 -8.36 17.58 -2.19
N HIS A 106 -7.96 17.47 -3.45
CA HIS A 106 -8.79 16.85 -4.47
C HIS A 106 -9.06 15.37 -4.18
N ILE A 107 -8.04 14.60 -3.78
CA ILE A 107 -8.18 13.22 -3.32
C ILE A 107 -9.21 13.09 -2.20
N LEU A 108 -9.16 13.99 -1.20
CA LEU A 108 -10.14 14.03 -0.10
C LEU A 108 -11.56 14.29 -0.60
N ASN A 109 -11.72 15.24 -1.54
CA ASN A 109 -13.02 15.59 -2.10
C ASN A 109 -13.63 14.43 -2.91
N LEU A 110 -12.81 13.59 -3.54
CA LEU A 110 -13.24 12.38 -4.23
C LEU A 110 -13.69 11.27 -3.27
N GLY A 111 -13.39 11.36 -1.96
CA GLY A 111 -13.90 10.45 -0.93
C GLY A 111 -13.21 9.09 -0.86
N PHE A 112 -11.94 8.98 -1.28
CA PHE A 112 -11.17 7.75 -1.08
C PHE A 112 -11.02 7.42 0.41
N MET A 113 -11.17 6.15 0.76
CA MET A 113 -11.03 5.66 2.13
C MET A 113 -9.58 5.41 2.54
N ASN A 114 -8.73 5.13 1.56
CA ASN A 114 -7.31 4.86 1.77
C ASN A 114 -6.46 5.51 0.69
N VAL A 115 -5.37 6.13 1.11
CA VAL A 115 -4.36 6.70 0.22
C VAL A 115 -3.03 6.01 0.50
N GLY A 116 -2.45 5.39 -0.53
CA GLY A 116 -1.09 4.86 -0.50
C GLY A 116 -0.11 5.90 -1.02
N LEU A 117 0.78 6.38 -0.19
CA LEU A 117 1.88 7.29 -0.57
C LEU A 117 3.10 6.46 -0.94
N SER A 118 3.52 6.54 -2.18
CA SER A 118 4.65 5.79 -2.73
C SER A 118 5.42 6.63 -3.75
N GLY A 119 6.06 6.01 -4.71
CA GLY A 119 6.78 6.65 -5.78
C GLY A 119 8.09 5.94 -6.06
N GLY A 120 9.15 6.68 -6.32
CA GLY A 120 10.52 6.19 -6.18
C GLY A 120 10.79 5.94 -4.68
N GLU A 121 11.03 7.01 -3.92
CA GLU A 121 11.09 6.94 -2.46
C GLU A 121 10.33 8.13 -1.83
N PRO A 122 9.15 7.93 -1.25
CA PRO A 122 8.30 9.03 -0.76
C PRO A 122 8.96 9.85 0.35
N THR A 123 9.86 9.27 1.14
CA THR A 123 10.55 10.00 2.23
C THR A 123 11.60 10.99 1.75
N ILE A 124 11.91 11.02 0.45
CA ILE A 124 12.73 12.06 -0.19
C ILE A 124 11.90 13.32 -0.44
N SER A 125 10.58 13.20 -0.61
CA SER A 125 9.71 14.35 -0.89
C SER A 125 9.74 15.36 0.25
N PRO A 126 10.02 16.64 -0.03
CA PRO A 126 10.00 17.68 0.98
C PRO A 126 8.57 17.96 1.50
N TYR A 127 7.55 17.51 0.77
CA TYR A 127 6.13 17.79 1.05
C TYR A 127 5.39 16.61 1.70
N LEU A 128 6.06 15.48 1.94
CA LEU A 128 5.43 14.29 2.53
C LEU A 128 4.74 14.60 3.87
N LYS A 129 5.37 15.41 4.72
CA LYS A 129 4.80 15.80 6.03
C LYS A 129 3.51 16.62 5.86
N ASP A 130 3.50 17.57 4.94
CA ASP A 130 2.34 18.42 4.67
C ASP A 130 1.15 17.57 4.15
N VAL A 131 1.43 16.59 3.30
CA VAL A 131 0.43 15.67 2.76
C VAL A 131 -0.15 14.78 3.86
N ILE A 132 0.69 14.22 4.75
CA ILE A 132 0.23 13.42 5.89
C ILE A 132 -0.66 14.27 6.81
N GLU A 133 -0.28 15.51 7.13
CA GLU A 133 -1.11 16.42 7.94
C GLU A 133 -2.43 16.76 7.25
N THR A 134 -2.44 16.88 5.92
CA THR A 134 -3.68 17.15 5.16
C THR A 134 -4.66 15.97 5.24
N PHE A 135 -4.16 14.72 5.21
CA PHE A 135 -4.97 13.50 5.28
C PHE A 135 -5.32 13.05 6.70
N LYS A 136 -4.57 13.49 7.71
CA LYS A 136 -4.71 13.10 9.11
C LYS A 136 -6.16 13.24 9.60
N GLY A 137 -6.73 12.14 10.09
CA GLY A 137 -8.12 12.08 10.56
C GLY A 137 -9.20 12.17 9.47
N LYS A 138 -8.83 12.15 8.18
CA LYS A 138 -9.79 12.27 7.08
C LYS A 138 -9.86 11.02 6.20
N CYS A 139 -8.76 10.31 6.07
CA CYS A 139 -8.69 9.00 5.39
C CYS A 139 -7.55 8.17 5.99
N SER A 140 -7.54 6.88 5.69
CA SER A 140 -6.41 6.01 6.06
C SER A 140 -5.21 6.29 5.18
N ILE A 141 -4.01 6.27 5.76
CA ILE A 141 -2.76 6.56 5.07
C ILE A 141 -1.82 5.35 5.17
N ASN A 142 -1.29 4.91 4.05
CA ASN A 142 -0.18 3.96 3.99
C ASN A 142 1.02 4.65 3.33
N ILE A 143 2.23 4.36 3.79
CA ILE A 143 3.47 4.78 3.13
C ILE A 143 4.22 3.53 2.70
N ASP A 144 4.57 3.45 1.42
CA ASP A 144 5.45 2.41 0.85
C ASP A 144 6.84 2.98 0.72
N THR A 145 7.78 2.51 1.53
CA THR A 145 9.14 3.04 1.56
C THR A 145 10.18 1.93 1.48
N ASN A 146 11.32 2.26 0.89
CA ASN A 146 12.48 1.39 0.94
C ASN A 146 13.14 1.34 2.33
N GLY A 147 12.75 2.24 3.24
CA GLY A 147 13.20 2.29 4.63
C GLY A 147 14.62 2.76 4.86
N THR A 148 15.33 3.23 3.82
CA THR A 148 16.77 3.56 3.90
C THR A 148 17.04 5.04 4.17
N MET A 149 16.00 5.84 4.38
CA MET A 149 16.13 7.28 4.64
C MET A 149 15.93 7.58 6.13
N ASN A 150 16.86 8.32 6.74
CA ASN A 150 16.77 8.72 8.15
C ASN A 150 15.53 9.57 8.46
N GLN A 151 15.05 10.35 7.48
CA GLN A 151 13.83 11.15 7.58
C GLN A 151 12.61 10.36 8.04
N LEU A 152 12.55 9.05 7.72
CA LEU A 152 11.49 8.17 8.21
C LEU A 152 11.48 8.11 9.74
N GLY A 153 12.63 7.93 10.37
CA GLY A 153 12.78 7.93 11.82
C GLY A 153 12.51 9.29 12.48
N ASP A 154 12.70 10.37 11.74
CA ASP A 154 12.47 11.75 12.24
C ASP A 154 10.98 12.15 12.19
N MET A 155 10.13 11.37 11.53
CA MET A 155 8.69 11.64 11.39
C MET A 155 7.82 10.78 12.32
N THR A 156 8.40 9.97 13.20
CA THR A 156 7.66 8.95 13.98
C THR A 156 6.47 9.52 14.75
N LYS A 157 6.61 10.71 15.34
CA LYS A 157 5.51 11.37 16.06
C LYS A 157 4.32 11.67 15.13
N LEU A 158 4.57 12.28 13.97
CA LEU A 158 3.54 12.59 12.99
C LEU A 158 2.90 11.30 12.45
N LEU A 159 3.71 10.29 12.13
CA LEU A 159 3.23 8.98 11.65
C LEU A 159 2.32 8.32 12.68
N LYS A 160 2.66 8.42 13.98
CA LYS A 160 1.83 7.94 15.09
C LYS A 160 0.52 8.71 15.19
N GLU A 161 0.58 10.04 15.23
CA GLU A 161 -0.60 10.90 15.36
C GLU A 161 -1.58 10.76 14.20
N ALA A 162 -1.07 10.60 12.97
CA ALA A 162 -1.86 10.35 11.77
C ALA A 162 -2.23 8.86 11.61
N ASN A 163 -1.78 8.00 12.55
CA ASN A 163 -1.95 6.55 12.49
C ASN A 163 -1.58 5.96 11.12
N VAL A 164 -0.44 6.35 10.58
CA VAL A 164 0.05 5.88 9.28
C VAL A 164 0.53 4.43 9.37
N LEU A 165 0.11 3.58 8.43
CA LEU A 165 0.72 2.27 8.25
C LEU A 165 1.99 2.42 7.41
N VAL A 166 3.14 2.15 8.01
CA VAL A 166 4.43 2.20 7.30
C VAL A 166 4.78 0.81 6.77
N ARG A 167 4.84 0.68 5.46
CA ARG A 167 5.20 -0.56 4.76
C ARG A 167 6.63 -0.43 4.27
N ILE A 168 7.53 -1.21 4.85
CA ILE A 168 8.98 -1.14 4.60
C ILE A 168 9.39 -2.36 3.79
N THR A 169 10.15 -2.15 2.72
CA THR A 169 10.64 -3.26 1.89
C THR A 169 11.97 -3.79 2.41
N ILE A 170 12.03 -5.11 2.65
CA ILE A 170 13.25 -5.87 2.99
C ILE A 170 13.29 -7.11 2.09
N ASP A 171 14.21 -7.14 1.13
CA ASP A 171 14.31 -8.25 0.17
C ASP A 171 15.46 -9.21 0.47
N SER A 172 16.33 -8.89 1.39
CA SER A 172 17.33 -9.78 1.98
C SER A 172 17.93 -9.15 3.23
N VAL A 173 18.43 -10.01 4.12
CA VAL A 173 19.29 -9.63 5.25
C VAL A 173 20.76 -9.97 4.97
N ASN A 174 21.05 -10.61 3.85
CA ASN A 174 22.39 -10.80 3.32
C ASN A 174 22.78 -9.57 2.47
N PRO A 175 23.83 -8.81 2.83
CA PRO A 175 24.21 -7.58 2.11
C PRO A 175 24.55 -7.80 0.63
N GLU A 176 25.15 -8.94 0.29
CA GLU A 176 25.50 -9.27 -1.10
C GLU A 176 24.24 -9.49 -1.94
N ILE A 177 23.29 -10.27 -1.44
CA ILE A 177 22.01 -10.51 -2.12
C ILE A 177 21.19 -9.23 -2.19
N LEU A 178 21.14 -8.47 -1.09
CA LEU A 178 20.44 -7.19 -1.05
C LEU A 178 20.98 -6.22 -2.11
N SER A 179 22.29 -6.14 -2.27
CA SER A 179 22.92 -5.29 -3.29
C SER A 179 22.65 -5.74 -4.73
N LYS A 180 22.40 -7.03 -4.96
CA LYS A 180 22.01 -7.56 -6.30
C LYS A 180 20.57 -7.25 -6.63
N VAL A 181 19.66 -7.33 -5.66
CA VAL A 181 18.22 -7.11 -5.85
C VAL A 181 17.86 -5.62 -5.76
N ARG A 182 18.51 -4.90 -4.83
CA ARG A 182 18.28 -3.48 -4.53
C ARG A 182 19.58 -2.68 -4.54
N PRO A 183 20.23 -2.50 -5.70
CA PRO A 183 21.42 -1.67 -5.80
C PRO A 183 21.18 -0.27 -5.23
N CYS A 184 22.13 0.24 -4.46
CA CYS A 184 22.07 1.59 -3.93
C CYS A 184 22.94 2.54 -4.78
N LYS A 185 22.40 3.71 -5.13
CA LYS A 185 23.14 4.76 -5.85
C LYS A 185 24.34 5.24 -5.04
N ASN A 186 24.21 5.29 -3.71
CA ASN A 186 25.34 5.52 -2.79
C ASN A 186 25.89 4.18 -2.28
N LYS A 187 27.00 3.73 -2.84
CA LYS A 187 27.64 2.44 -2.50
C LYS A 187 28.09 2.33 -1.03
N ASN A 188 28.24 3.44 -0.33
CA ASN A 188 28.65 3.48 1.09
C ASN A 188 27.45 3.36 2.05
N LEU A 189 26.23 3.32 1.56
CA LEU A 189 25.04 3.22 2.38
C LEU A 189 24.85 1.80 2.91
N ASN A 190 24.88 1.63 4.23
CA ASN A 190 24.46 0.38 4.86
C ASN A 190 22.93 0.35 4.98
N GLN A 191 22.25 -0.09 3.91
CA GLN A 191 20.81 -0.12 3.82
C GLN A 191 20.18 -0.83 5.02
N LEU A 192 20.68 -2.03 5.36
CA LEU A 192 20.07 -2.88 6.36
C LEU A 192 20.10 -2.28 7.77
N GLU A 193 21.22 -1.66 8.15
CA GLU A 193 21.34 -1.01 9.47
C GLU A 193 20.40 0.18 9.59
N ILE A 194 20.25 0.98 8.54
CA ILE A 194 19.32 2.13 8.54
C ILE A 194 17.89 1.64 8.63
N ILE A 195 17.52 0.60 7.88
CA ILE A 195 16.18 0.00 7.93
C ILE A 195 15.87 -0.50 9.35
N LYS A 196 16.81 -1.24 9.97
CA LYS A 196 16.66 -1.76 11.34
C LYS A 196 16.51 -0.62 12.37
N ASP A 197 17.28 0.43 12.25
CA ASP A 197 17.20 1.59 13.13
C ASP A 197 15.84 2.31 12.98
N ASN A 198 15.38 2.52 11.75
CA ASN A 198 14.06 3.09 11.48
C ASN A 198 12.93 2.22 12.04
N ILE A 199 12.99 0.89 11.87
CA ILE A 199 12.01 -0.04 12.45
C ILE A 199 11.95 0.12 13.98
N LYS A 200 13.11 0.15 14.66
CA LYS A 200 13.18 0.34 16.12
C LYS A 200 12.59 1.68 16.55
N LYS A 201 12.88 2.77 15.83
CA LYS A 201 12.33 4.10 16.10
C LYS A 201 10.80 4.12 15.95
N LEU A 202 10.28 3.53 14.87
CA LEU A 202 8.85 3.42 14.62
C LEU A 202 8.14 2.59 15.70
N GLN A 203 8.72 1.47 16.09
CA GLN A 203 8.17 0.59 17.15
C GLN A 203 8.15 1.29 18.50
N LYS A 204 9.20 2.05 18.86
CA LYS A 204 9.27 2.82 20.10
C LYS A 204 8.09 3.78 20.25
N GLU A 205 7.65 4.38 19.15
CA GLU A 205 6.50 5.29 19.11
C GLU A 205 5.17 4.56 18.85
N ASN A 206 5.16 3.22 18.76
CA ASN A 206 4.00 2.41 18.40
C ASN A 206 3.37 2.80 17.04
N VAL A 207 4.18 3.14 16.05
CA VAL A 207 3.73 3.33 14.67
C VAL A 207 3.45 1.95 14.05
N PRO A 208 2.30 1.74 13.40
CA PRO A 208 2.02 0.48 12.72
C PRO A 208 3.01 0.20 11.59
N ILE A 209 3.60 -0.99 11.60
CA ILE A 209 4.60 -1.42 10.60
C ILE A 209 4.15 -2.71 9.92
N MET A 210 4.46 -2.82 8.63
CA MET A 210 4.36 -4.02 7.84
C MET A 210 5.62 -4.15 6.98
N ILE A 211 6.15 -5.36 6.88
CA ILE A 211 7.27 -5.61 5.97
C ILE A 211 6.74 -6.15 4.65
N HIS A 212 7.33 -5.68 3.56
CA HIS A 212 7.14 -6.18 2.21
C HIS A 212 8.43 -6.83 1.72
N THR A 213 8.31 -7.89 0.96
CA THR A 213 9.41 -8.53 0.23
C THR A 213 8.96 -8.85 -1.18
N VAL A 214 9.70 -8.38 -2.17
CA VAL A 214 9.55 -8.84 -3.55
C VAL A 214 10.44 -10.07 -3.71
N VAL A 215 9.81 -11.22 -3.93
CA VAL A 215 10.50 -12.50 -4.04
C VAL A 215 10.95 -12.72 -5.47
N THR A 216 12.24 -12.91 -5.64
CA THR A 216 12.92 -13.16 -6.92
C THR A 216 13.65 -14.49 -6.89
N GLN A 217 14.06 -15.00 -8.05
CA GLN A 217 14.97 -16.16 -8.12
C GLN A 217 16.30 -15.92 -7.38
N ILE A 218 16.70 -14.64 -7.18
CA ILE A 218 17.96 -14.27 -6.52
C ILE A 218 17.86 -14.37 -4.99
N ASN A 219 16.69 -14.02 -4.39
CA ASN A 219 16.54 -13.93 -2.94
C ASN A 219 15.65 -15.01 -2.31
N LYS A 220 15.02 -15.88 -3.07
CA LYS A 220 14.08 -16.88 -2.57
C LYS A 220 14.68 -17.80 -1.48
N GLU A 221 15.93 -18.17 -1.61
CA GLU A 221 16.64 -19.05 -0.64
C GLU A 221 16.94 -18.34 0.69
N TYR A 222 16.82 -17.01 0.74
CA TYR A 222 17.13 -16.19 1.92
C TYR A 222 15.89 -15.76 2.71
N LEU A 223 14.69 -16.22 2.35
CA LEU A 223 13.45 -15.83 3.03
C LEU A 223 13.39 -16.32 4.49
N PHE A 224 13.98 -17.47 4.79
CA PHE A 224 14.10 -17.94 6.18
C PHE A 224 14.98 -17.03 7.04
N ASP A 225 16.03 -16.45 6.47
CA ASP A 225 16.90 -15.51 7.19
C ASP A 225 16.17 -14.18 7.41
N ILE A 226 15.37 -13.71 6.42
CA ILE A 226 14.48 -12.57 6.60
C ILE A 226 13.51 -12.86 7.75
N ALA A 227 12.81 -14.01 7.74
CA ALA A 227 11.86 -14.39 8.78
C ALA A 227 12.47 -14.36 10.18
N LYS A 228 13.66 -14.96 10.36
CA LYS A 228 14.42 -14.93 11.63
C LYS A 228 14.67 -13.50 12.10
N GLU A 229 15.14 -12.64 11.19
CA GLU A 229 15.42 -11.25 11.51
C GLU A 229 14.16 -10.47 11.86
N LEU A 230 13.05 -10.68 11.16
CA LEU A 230 11.77 -10.04 11.46
C LEU A 230 11.24 -10.46 12.85
N VAL A 231 11.39 -11.73 13.23
CA VAL A 231 11.07 -12.20 14.58
C VAL A 231 11.95 -11.51 15.62
N ASN A 232 13.26 -11.42 15.39
CA ASN A 232 14.20 -10.73 16.28
C ASN A 232 13.88 -9.24 16.45
N LEU A 233 13.43 -8.59 15.38
CA LEU A 233 12.98 -7.20 15.38
C LEU A 233 11.57 -7.02 15.98
N GLY A 234 10.85 -8.11 16.30
CA GLY A 234 9.50 -8.05 16.83
C GLY A 234 8.43 -7.60 15.82
N VAL A 235 8.73 -7.70 14.52
CA VAL A 235 7.78 -7.38 13.44
C VAL A 235 6.64 -8.41 13.45
N LYS A 236 5.40 -7.94 13.26
CA LYS A 236 4.19 -8.78 13.35
C LYS A 236 3.50 -9.04 12.01
N ARG A 237 3.84 -8.29 10.96
CA ARG A 237 3.19 -8.40 9.65
C ARG A 237 4.21 -8.42 8.53
N TRP A 238 4.11 -9.42 7.64
CA TRP A 238 4.98 -9.60 6.51
C TRP A 238 4.22 -10.05 5.28
N HIS A 239 4.34 -9.28 4.20
CA HIS A 239 3.74 -9.60 2.91
C HIS A 239 4.82 -9.92 1.89
N MET A 240 4.63 -11.01 1.16
CA MET A 240 5.48 -11.42 0.05
C MET A 240 4.75 -11.15 -1.28
N TYR A 241 5.49 -10.69 -2.25
CA TYR A 241 4.99 -10.41 -3.61
C TYR A 241 5.85 -11.12 -4.62
N GLY A 242 5.24 -11.66 -5.68
CA GLY A 242 5.98 -12.03 -6.90
C GLY A 242 6.48 -10.77 -7.62
N VAL A 243 7.43 -10.95 -8.52
CA VAL A 243 7.87 -9.88 -9.41
C VAL A 243 6.78 -9.60 -10.43
N ASN A 244 6.32 -8.36 -10.51
CA ASN A 244 5.46 -7.91 -11.60
C ASN A 244 6.32 -7.48 -12.80
N TYR A 245 5.77 -7.67 -14.01
CA TYR A 245 6.41 -7.17 -15.22
C TYR A 245 6.55 -5.65 -15.14
N ALA A 246 7.73 -5.15 -15.46
CA ALA A 246 8.02 -3.73 -15.57
C ALA A 246 8.99 -3.49 -16.74
N GLU A 247 8.93 -2.31 -17.37
CA GLU A 247 9.79 -1.97 -18.49
C GLU A 247 11.29 -2.10 -18.12
N LYS A 248 11.62 -1.77 -16.87
CA LYS A 248 12.99 -1.88 -16.34
C LYS A 248 13.55 -3.29 -16.35
N CYS A 249 12.73 -4.30 -16.12
CA CYS A 249 13.15 -5.70 -16.05
C CYS A 249 12.78 -6.51 -17.28
N LYS A 250 12.23 -5.91 -18.34
CA LYS A 250 11.70 -6.62 -19.50
C LYS A 250 12.64 -7.65 -20.10
N ASP A 251 13.92 -7.32 -20.19
CA ASP A 251 14.92 -8.17 -20.87
C ASP A 251 15.35 -9.38 -20.03
N PHE A 252 15.13 -9.35 -18.71
CA PHE A 252 15.48 -10.41 -17.76
C PHE A 252 14.38 -10.79 -16.80
N TYR A 253 13.14 -10.38 -17.08
CA TYR A 253 11.97 -10.66 -16.26
C TYR A 253 11.78 -12.16 -15.99
N GLU A 254 11.91 -12.98 -17.05
CA GLU A 254 11.77 -14.44 -16.97
C GLU A 254 12.87 -15.08 -16.10
N GLU A 255 14.03 -14.44 -15.98
CA GLU A 255 15.16 -14.92 -15.17
C GLU A 255 14.99 -14.63 -13.67
N ILE A 256 14.28 -13.55 -13.34
CA ILE A 256 14.14 -13.11 -11.95
C ILE A 256 12.79 -13.48 -11.31
N LYS A 257 11.74 -13.69 -12.10
CA LYS A 257 10.41 -14.02 -11.57
C LYS A 257 10.36 -15.47 -11.05
N LEU A 258 9.48 -15.71 -10.08
CA LEU A 258 9.01 -17.04 -9.73
C LEU A 258 7.66 -17.29 -10.42
N THR A 259 7.38 -18.54 -10.73
CA THR A 259 5.99 -18.95 -11.02
C THR A 259 5.15 -18.84 -9.74
N ASN A 260 3.83 -18.75 -9.89
CA ASN A 260 2.93 -18.72 -8.72
C ASN A 260 3.05 -19.98 -7.86
N SER A 261 3.35 -21.14 -8.47
CA SER A 261 3.61 -22.40 -7.74
C SER A 261 4.87 -22.29 -6.88
N GLU A 262 6.00 -21.89 -7.47
CA GLU A 262 7.26 -21.73 -6.75
C GLU A 262 7.14 -20.71 -5.61
N LEU A 263 6.50 -19.57 -5.87
CA LEU A 263 6.27 -18.54 -4.85
C LEU A 263 5.42 -19.08 -3.69
N ASN A 264 4.37 -19.86 -4.00
CA ASN A 264 3.52 -20.47 -2.99
C ASN A 264 4.26 -21.54 -2.18
N GLU A 265 5.07 -22.37 -2.81
CA GLU A 265 5.88 -23.39 -2.13
C GLU A 265 6.83 -22.76 -1.11
N VAL A 266 7.57 -21.73 -1.52
CA VAL A 266 8.49 -21.00 -0.62
C VAL A 266 7.71 -20.32 0.51
N TYR A 267 6.61 -19.64 0.20
CA TYR A 267 5.74 -19.02 1.20
C TYR A 267 5.23 -20.03 2.24
N LEU A 268 4.70 -21.17 1.80
CA LEU A 268 4.19 -22.21 2.71
C LEU A 268 5.29 -22.81 3.58
N ALA A 269 6.50 -23.00 3.04
CA ALA A 269 7.64 -23.47 3.80
C ALA A 269 8.02 -22.49 4.94
N VAL A 270 8.11 -21.20 4.64
CA VAL A 270 8.40 -20.16 5.64
C VAL A 270 7.24 -20.03 6.64
N LYS A 271 5.99 -20.03 6.17
CA LYS A 271 4.79 -19.93 7.01
C LYS A 271 4.68 -21.09 8.00
N LYS A 272 5.09 -22.29 7.61
CA LYS A 272 5.09 -23.47 8.49
C LYS A 272 6.00 -23.27 9.71
N GLU A 273 7.12 -22.56 9.57
CA GLU A 273 8.09 -22.35 10.66
C GLU A 273 7.83 -21.08 11.48
N PHE A 274 7.30 -20.02 10.85
CA PHE A 274 7.21 -18.70 11.45
C PHE A 274 5.79 -18.14 11.54
N GLY A 275 4.77 -18.85 11.02
CA GLY A 275 3.40 -18.34 10.93
C GLY A 275 2.70 -18.12 12.28
N ASP A 276 3.19 -18.73 13.35
CA ASP A 276 2.75 -18.49 14.73
C ASP A 276 3.34 -17.20 15.34
N LYS A 277 4.43 -16.67 14.76
CA LYS A 277 5.17 -15.49 15.25
C LYS A 277 4.89 -14.25 14.42
N ILE A 278 4.68 -14.43 13.11
CA ILE A 278 4.48 -13.36 12.13
C ILE A 278 3.22 -13.67 11.32
N ASN A 279 2.29 -12.72 11.26
CA ASN A 279 1.16 -12.81 10.33
C ASN A 279 1.67 -12.55 8.91
N MET A 280 1.58 -13.58 8.05
CA MET A 280 2.15 -13.56 6.70
C MET A 280 1.09 -13.75 5.65
N SER A 281 1.24 -13.07 4.53
CA SER A 281 0.46 -13.30 3.32
C SER A 281 1.34 -13.23 2.08
N VAL A 282 0.87 -13.85 1.00
CA VAL A 282 1.51 -13.84 -0.31
C VAL A 282 0.52 -13.29 -1.35
N TYR A 283 1.02 -12.47 -2.25
CA TYR A 283 0.28 -11.94 -3.37
C TYR A 283 0.91 -12.44 -4.67
N PHE A 284 0.09 -13.13 -5.45
CA PHE A 284 0.47 -13.66 -6.75
C PHE A 284 0.19 -12.62 -7.83
N ASP A 285 0.95 -12.68 -8.90
CA ASP A 285 0.58 -11.98 -10.13
C ASP A 285 -0.59 -12.74 -10.77
N GLU A 286 -1.81 -12.27 -10.51
CA GLU A 286 -3.03 -12.81 -11.12
C GLU A 286 -3.38 -12.10 -12.43
N GLY A 287 -2.45 -11.35 -13.02
CA GLY A 287 -2.71 -10.55 -14.21
C GLY A 287 -3.62 -9.34 -13.96
N ASN A 288 -3.78 -8.95 -12.69
CA ASN A 288 -4.65 -7.83 -12.28
C ASN A 288 -4.20 -6.48 -12.89
N TYR A 289 -2.93 -6.37 -13.28
CA TYR A 289 -2.42 -5.23 -14.05
C TYR A 289 -2.88 -5.25 -15.53
N SER A 290 -3.55 -6.30 -15.98
CA SER A 290 -4.04 -6.40 -17.37
C SER A 290 -5.38 -5.72 -17.60
N ALA A 291 -6.11 -5.39 -16.55
CA ALA A 291 -7.39 -4.71 -16.60
C ALA A 291 -7.25 -3.36 -15.89
N ASN A 292 -7.89 -2.32 -16.37
CA ASN A 292 -7.90 -0.95 -15.82
C ASN A 292 -8.40 -0.90 -14.35
N SER A 293 -7.69 -1.59 -13.45
CA SER A 293 -8.10 -1.80 -12.05
C SER A 293 -7.20 -1.11 -11.04
N VAL A 294 -6.04 -0.60 -11.46
CA VAL A 294 -5.10 0.10 -10.58
C VAL A 294 -5.13 1.58 -10.89
N LEU A 295 -5.66 2.35 -9.94
CA LEU A 295 -5.73 3.80 -10.02
C LEU A 295 -4.52 4.42 -9.34
N LEU A 296 -3.79 5.23 -10.08
CA LEU A 296 -2.54 5.85 -9.68
C LEU A 296 -2.59 7.37 -9.87
N ILE A 297 -1.76 8.08 -9.11
CA ILE A 297 -1.43 9.49 -9.36
C ILE A 297 0.10 9.58 -9.46
N ASN A 298 0.59 10.27 -10.48
CA ASN A 298 2.02 10.53 -10.62
C ASN A 298 2.48 11.72 -9.76
N SER A 299 3.76 12.05 -9.77
CA SER A 299 4.32 13.18 -8.99
C SER A 299 3.77 14.53 -9.42
N GLU A 300 3.33 14.68 -10.67
CA GLU A 300 2.69 15.90 -11.19
C GLU A 300 1.22 16.05 -10.75
N GLY A 301 0.68 15.11 -9.97
CA GLY A 301 -0.71 15.10 -9.55
C GLY A 301 -1.70 14.61 -10.61
N LYS A 302 -1.23 14.00 -11.70
CA LYS A 302 -2.08 13.48 -12.77
C LYS A 302 -2.58 12.08 -12.44
N PHE A 303 -3.89 11.88 -12.48
CA PHE A 303 -4.55 10.60 -12.29
C PHE A 303 -4.43 9.75 -13.56
N TYR A 304 -4.08 8.49 -13.41
CA TYR A 304 -3.93 7.57 -14.52
C TYR A 304 -4.19 6.12 -14.12
N LEU A 305 -4.48 5.32 -15.12
CA LEU A 305 -4.50 3.86 -15.04
C LEU A 305 -3.24 3.35 -15.72
N ASP A 306 -2.61 2.37 -15.11
CA ASP A 306 -1.50 1.66 -15.71
C ASP A 306 -1.88 0.21 -15.95
N SER A 307 -1.64 -0.29 -17.13
CA SER A 307 -1.83 -1.68 -17.47
C SER A 307 -0.70 -2.19 -18.34
N ILE A 308 -0.24 -3.39 -18.08
CA ILE A 308 0.80 -4.06 -18.88
C ILE A 308 0.42 -4.11 -20.36
N LYS A 309 -0.87 -4.24 -20.66
CA LYS A 309 -1.37 -4.41 -22.01
C LYS A 309 -1.55 -3.10 -22.79
N ASN A 310 -2.03 -2.06 -22.11
CA ASN A 310 -2.47 -0.81 -22.74
C ASN A 310 -1.55 0.38 -22.41
N GLY A 311 -0.55 0.18 -21.52
CA GLY A 311 0.30 1.26 -21.03
C GLY A 311 -0.45 2.26 -20.12
N ILE A 312 0.09 3.47 -20.04
CA ILE A 312 -0.46 4.56 -19.22
C ILE A 312 -1.62 5.23 -19.95
N HIS A 313 -2.77 5.33 -19.25
CA HIS A 313 -3.95 6.05 -19.68
C HIS A 313 -4.31 7.13 -18.66
N TYR A 314 -4.19 8.41 -19.02
CA TYR A 314 -4.58 9.53 -18.16
C TYR A 314 -6.08 9.72 -18.14
N ILE A 315 -6.65 9.96 -16.94
CA ILE A 315 -8.10 10.03 -16.72
C ILE A 315 -8.62 11.43 -17.04
N GLY A 316 -9.73 11.47 -17.75
CA GLY A 316 -10.50 12.68 -18.00
C GLY A 316 -9.80 13.72 -18.90
N LYS A 317 -10.46 14.86 -19.07
CA LYS A 317 -9.92 15.99 -19.87
C LYS A 317 -8.85 16.78 -19.13
N ASN A 318 -9.01 16.86 -17.79
CA ASN A 318 -8.01 17.46 -16.89
C ASN A 318 -7.50 16.39 -15.92
N PRO A 319 -6.44 15.67 -16.24
CA PRO A 319 -5.99 14.55 -15.40
C PRO A 319 -5.47 14.98 -14.01
N LYS A 320 -5.23 16.26 -13.75
CA LYS A 320 -4.89 16.74 -12.41
C LYS A 320 -6.12 16.82 -11.49
N LEU A 321 -7.29 17.05 -12.04
CA LEU A 321 -8.54 17.25 -11.29
C LEU A 321 -9.70 16.49 -11.95
N PRO A 322 -9.59 15.16 -12.15
CA PRO A 322 -10.71 14.41 -12.76
C PRO A 322 -11.90 14.34 -11.79
N THR A 323 -13.10 14.31 -12.35
CA THR A 323 -14.31 14.04 -11.57
C THR A 323 -14.40 12.55 -11.23
N LEU A 324 -15.21 12.22 -10.22
CA LEU A 324 -15.49 10.82 -9.88
C LEU A 324 -16.16 10.07 -11.04
N GLU A 325 -16.99 10.75 -11.83
CA GLU A 325 -17.62 10.18 -13.02
C GLU A 325 -16.57 9.81 -14.09
N GLU A 326 -15.61 10.69 -14.37
CA GLU A 326 -14.52 10.41 -15.30
C GLU A 326 -13.67 9.22 -14.80
N ILE A 327 -13.37 9.15 -13.50
CA ILE A 327 -12.65 8.02 -12.91
C ILE A 327 -13.44 6.72 -13.11
N ASN A 328 -14.73 6.70 -12.79
CA ASN A 328 -15.57 5.51 -12.90
C ASN A 328 -15.83 5.06 -14.34
N ASN A 329 -15.73 5.96 -15.31
CA ASN A 329 -15.87 5.62 -16.73
C ASN A 329 -14.64 4.86 -17.26
N ASP A 330 -13.46 5.15 -16.74
CA ASP A 330 -12.20 4.58 -17.20
C ASP A 330 -11.75 3.37 -16.34
N LEU A 331 -12.01 3.42 -15.03
CA LEU A 331 -11.62 2.40 -14.06
C LEU A 331 -12.65 1.27 -14.01
N ASP A 332 -12.21 0.02 -14.08
CA ASP A 332 -13.04 -1.10 -13.65
C ASP A 332 -13.16 -1.10 -12.11
N THR A 333 -14.10 -0.27 -11.61
CA THR A 333 -14.32 -0.08 -10.17
C THR A 333 -14.63 -1.39 -9.45
N LYS A 334 -15.35 -2.31 -10.11
CA LYS A 334 -15.70 -3.62 -9.53
C LYS A 334 -14.46 -4.50 -9.36
N LEU A 335 -13.60 -4.57 -10.36
CA LEU A 335 -12.34 -5.31 -10.29
C LEU A 335 -11.37 -4.65 -9.31
N HIS A 336 -11.30 -3.31 -9.32
CA HIS A 336 -10.53 -2.52 -8.37
C HIS A 336 -10.90 -2.86 -6.92
N CYS A 337 -12.20 -2.76 -6.60
CA CYS A 337 -12.67 -3.05 -5.24
C CYS A 337 -12.50 -4.53 -4.85
N LYS A 338 -12.72 -5.46 -5.80
CA LYS A 338 -12.53 -6.90 -5.57
C LYS A 338 -11.09 -7.23 -5.16
N GLY A 339 -10.09 -6.55 -5.72
CA GLY A 339 -8.69 -6.73 -5.36
C GLY A 339 -8.36 -6.36 -3.91
N TYR A 340 -9.21 -5.57 -3.24
CA TYR A 340 -9.03 -5.15 -1.83
C TYR A 340 -9.99 -5.82 -0.85
N LEU A 341 -11.01 -6.53 -1.36
CA LEU A 341 -11.96 -7.23 -0.50
C LEU A 341 -11.31 -8.44 0.15
N TRP A 342 -11.62 -8.60 1.44
CA TRP A 342 -11.31 -9.82 2.13
C TRP A 342 -12.17 -10.98 1.55
N THR A 343 -11.51 -12.02 1.06
CA THR A 343 -12.14 -13.30 0.72
C THR A 343 -11.71 -14.34 1.75
N PRO A 344 -12.65 -15.13 2.35
CA PRO A 344 -12.31 -16.17 3.33
C PRO A 344 -11.33 -17.25 2.85
N SER A 345 -11.07 -17.32 1.55
CA SER A 345 -10.14 -18.25 0.92
C SER A 345 -8.66 -17.88 1.05
N LEU A 346 -8.34 -16.74 1.69
CA LEU A 346 -6.96 -16.25 1.90
C LEU A 346 -6.47 -16.40 3.36
N LEU A 347 -7.21 -17.15 4.20
CA LEU A 347 -6.78 -17.54 5.55
C LEU A 347 -6.11 -18.91 5.55
#